data_366041d373095cfa1a00939c0b20ef76
#
_entry.id   366041d373095cfa1a00939c0b20ef76
#
_cell.length_a   1.000
_cell.length_b   1.000
_cell.length_c   1.000
_cell.angle_alpha   90.00
_cell.angle_beta   90.00
_cell.angle_gamma   90.00
#
_symmetry.space_group_name_H-M   'P 1'
#
loop_
_entity.id
_entity.type
_entity.pdbx_description
1 polymer ?
#
loop_
_entity_poly.entity_id
_entity_poly.type
_entity_poly.pdbx_seq_one_letter_code
_entity_poly.pdbx_strand_id
1 'polypeptide(L)'
;AYESWERRQDQALRHATVLNDAKKDNNHIGAIQWCMTDYATHRDFGSGDRICYHGVMDSFRNPKDAAYFWGSQQEKDQVIHVSSSMDIGDYNGGIRGKVWIFTNADSVDVYKNNKKITTLSSSPYSALSHGPIPFSDTIGNLLETEEGFPKKKADIIKESLNAAVEYGFQNLPKKYLLKLAYIMIRYKMSFKDGVRLFEKYVSGWGGKGEEWKFQGIWNNKEGKSVTLSHSSKLHLEIQRDTTTLFEGNGYDETLIRIKVLDENNNLAPYAQLPVSIKTSGSIENAGFDLLTL
;
A
#
# COMPACT_ATOMS: atom_id res chain seq x y z
N ALA A 1 -5.10 -12.20 17.84
CA ALA A 1 -5.28 -11.47 16.59
C ALA A 1 -3.90 -10.96 16.17
N TYR A 2 -3.54 -11.15 14.96
CA TYR A 2 -2.29 -10.67 14.36
C TYR A 2 -2.59 -9.48 13.45
N GLU A 3 -1.60 -8.67 13.18
CA GLU A 3 -1.69 -7.61 12.19
C GLU A 3 -1.54 -8.19 10.78
N SER A 4 -2.35 -7.70 9.83
CA SER A 4 -2.27 -8.05 8.41
C SER A 4 -2.38 -6.78 7.56
N TRP A 5 -2.06 -6.90 6.27
CA TRP A 5 -2.22 -5.80 5.32
C TRP A 5 -3.65 -5.24 5.31
N GLU A 6 -4.65 -6.12 5.29
CA GLU A 6 -6.06 -5.72 5.28
C GLU A 6 -6.43 -4.96 6.56
N ARG A 7 -5.90 -5.37 7.71
CA ARG A 7 -6.15 -4.68 9.00
C ARG A 7 -5.50 -3.32 9.07
N ARG A 8 -4.29 -3.16 8.54
CA ARG A 8 -3.63 -1.85 8.43
C ARG A 8 -4.42 -0.91 7.54
N GLN A 9 -4.88 -1.40 6.39
CA GLN A 9 -5.74 -0.66 5.48
C GLN A 9 -7.08 -0.31 6.13
N ASP A 10 -7.77 -1.27 6.77
CA ASP A 10 -9.03 -1.05 7.48
C ASP A 10 -8.88 -0.01 8.59
N GLN A 11 -7.77 -0.03 9.33
CA GLN A 11 -7.48 1.00 10.34
C GLN A 11 -7.45 2.39 9.71
N ALA A 12 -6.70 2.57 8.63
CA ALA A 12 -6.60 3.85 7.94
C ALA A 12 -7.97 4.34 7.42
N LEU A 13 -8.77 3.43 6.85
CA LEU A 13 -10.10 3.76 6.34
C LEU A 13 -11.10 4.11 7.45
N ARG A 14 -11.00 3.46 8.61
CA ARG A 14 -11.80 3.82 9.79
C ARG A 14 -11.43 5.21 10.29
N HIS A 15 -10.14 5.56 10.34
CA HIS A 15 -9.70 6.92 10.67
C HIS A 15 -10.25 7.94 9.66
N ALA A 16 -10.20 7.62 8.37
CA ALA A 16 -10.78 8.47 7.32
C ALA A 16 -12.29 8.66 7.51
N THR A 17 -13.01 7.60 7.85
CA THR A 17 -14.46 7.66 8.12
C THR A 17 -14.76 8.57 9.30
N VAL A 18 -14.09 8.37 10.44
CA VAL A 18 -14.31 9.18 11.65
C VAL A 18 -13.99 10.64 11.40
N LEU A 19 -12.86 10.95 10.74
CA LEU A 19 -12.48 12.33 10.45
C LEU A 19 -13.44 12.97 9.44
N ASN A 20 -13.86 12.24 8.42
CA ASN A 20 -14.83 12.71 7.44
C ASN A 20 -16.17 13.04 8.08
N ASP A 21 -16.64 12.20 9.00
CA ASP A 21 -17.92 12.43 9.69
C ASP A 21 -17.81 13.58 10.71
N ALA A 22 -16.69 13.68 11.43
CA ALA A 22 -16.41 14.82 12.30
C ALA A 22 -16.37 16.16 11.53
N LYS A 23 -15.81 16.17 10.30
CA LYS A 23 -15.79 17.38 9.45
C LYS A 23 -17.15 17.75 8.85
N LYS A 24 -18.08 16.80 8.73
CA LYS A 24 -19.47 17.08 8.29
C LYS A 24 -20.31 17.74 9.38
N ASP A 25 -19.96 17.53 10.64
CA ASP A 25 -20.72 18.06 11.77
C ASP A 25 -20.01 19.29 12.36
N ASN A 26 -20.65 20.45 12.22
CA ASN A 26 -20.12 21.72 12.71
C ASN A 26 -19.99 21.79 14.25
N ASN A 27 -20.50 20.80 14.98
CA ASN A 27 -20.35 20.72 16.43
C ASN A 27 -19.01 20.08 16.87
N HIS A 28 -18.24 19.55 15.92
CA HIS A 28 -16.94 18.94 16.19
C HIS A 28 -15.79 19.84 15.72
N ILE A 29 -14.79 20.02 16.59
CA ILE A 29 -13.58 20.80 16.29
C ILE A 29 -12.51 19.95 15.57
N GLY A 30 -12.69 18.62 15.51
CA GLY A 30 -11.76 17.67 14.88
C GLY A 30 -11.80 16.30 15.55
N ALA A 31 -10.84 15.49 15.21
CA ALA A 31 -10.63 14.16 15.77
C ALA A 31 -9.19 13.97 16.24
N ILE A 32 -9.01 13.34 17.38
CA ILE A 32 -7.71 13.01 17.97
C ILE A 32 -7.54 11.49 17.88
N GLN A 33 -6.42 11.07 17.29
CA GLN A 33 -6.11 9.66 17.14
C GLN A 33 -5.36 9.11 18.37
N TRP A 34 -5.77 7.98 18.88
CA TRP A 34 -5.01 7.13 19.78
C TRP A 34 -4.53 5.90 19.00
N CYS A 35 -3.24 5.68 18.78
CA CYS A 35 -2.09 6.42 19.28
C CYS A 35 -1.00 6.49 18.20
N MET A 36 0.17 7.04 18.53
CA MET A 36 1.25 7.23 17.57
C MET A 36 1.92 5.91 17.16
N THR A 37 2.26 5.05 18.14
CA THR A 37 2.94 3.77 17.90
C THR A 37 2.22 2.63 18.55
N ASP A 38 2.37 1.42 18.00
CA ASP A 38 2.00 0.20 18.69
C ASP A 38 2.77 0.06 20.00
N TYR A 39 2.18 -0.56 21.00
CA TYR A 39 2.76 -0.64 22.32
C TYR A 39 2.50 -1.99 23.00
N ALA A 40 3.38 -2.35 23.90
CA ALA A 40 3.22 -3.56 24.71
C ALA A 40 2.03 -3.44 25.66
N THR A 41 1.27 -4.52 25.82
CA THR A 41 0.11 -4.58 26.70
C THR A 41 0.25 -5.71 27.72
N HIS A 42 -0.62 -5.66 28.73
CA HIS A 42 -0.76 -6.78 29.67
C HIS A 42 -1.26 -8.04 28.94
N ARG A 43 -0.89 -9.21 29.48
CA ARG A 43 -1.25 -10.53 28.92
C ARG A 43 -2.75 -10.75 28.66
N ASP A 44 -3.59 -10.06 29.41
CA ASP A 44 -5.05 -10.16 29.32
C ASP A 44 -5.64 -9.17 28.30
N PHE A 45 -4.78 -8.37 27.67
CA PHE A 45 -5.13 -7.38 26.63
C PHE A 45 -4.39 -7.67 25.32
N GLY A 46 -4.98 -7.23 24.22
CA GLY A 46 -4.35 -7.31 22.91
C GLY A 46 -4.60 -8.66 22.22
N SER A 47 -3.70 -9.01 21.35
CA SER A 47 -3.85 -10.10 20.38
C SER A 47 -3.18 -11.42 20.79
N GLY A 48 -2.82 -11.58 22.03
CA GLY A 48 -2.12 -12.76 22.52
C GLY A 48 -0.60 -12.68 22.46
N ASP A 49 -0.07 -11.88 21.52
CA ASP A 49 1.34 -11.49 21.42
C ASP A 49 1.72 -10.33 22.35
N ARG A 50 0.77 -9.86 23.16
CA ARG A 50 0.91 -8.74 24.11
C ARG A 50 1.22 -7.40 23.46
N ILE A 51 0.83 -7.23 22.19
CA ILE A 51 0.95 -5.98 21.46
C ILE A 51 -0.43 -5.42 21.18
N CYS A 52 -0.60 -4.12 21.38
CA CYS A 52 -1.77 -3.36 20.99
C CYS A 52 -1.48 -2.64 19.66
N TYR A 53 -2.15 -3.05 18.61
CA TYR A 53 -1.94 -2.56 17.24
C TYR A 53 -2.77 -1.31 16.91
N HIS A 54 -2.90 -0.37 17.86
CA HIS A 54 -3.66 0.87 17.67
C HIS A 54 -2.81 1.99 17.05
N GLY A 55 -1.49 1.83 17.03
CA GLY A 55 -0.58 2.83 16.51
C GLY A 55 -0.80 3.11 15.03
N VAL A 56 -0.59 4.35 14.62
CA VAL A 56 -0.46 4.70 13.20
C VAL A 56 0.89 4.27 12.64
N MET A 57 1.86 4.02 13.52
CA MET A 57 3.14 3.39 13.24
C MET A 57 3.26 2.08 14.03
N ASP A 58 4.08 1.15 13.57
CA ASP A 58 4.40 -0.06 14.32
C ASP A 58 5.31 0.22 15.54
N SER A 59 5.63 -0.83 16.30
CA SER A 59 6.50 -0.71 17.49
C SER A 59 7.92 -0.23 17.19
N PHE A 60 8.36 -0.37 15.94
CA PHE A 60 9.65 0.11 15.45
C PHE A 60 9.56 1.48 14.80
N ARG A 61 8.40 2.15 14.88
CA ARG A 61 8.09 3.43 14.27
C ARG A 61 8.11 3.44 12.74
N ASN A 62 7.90 2.29 12.09
CA ASN A 62 7.62 2.26 10.67
C ASN A 62 6.17 2.72 10.44
N PRO A 63 5.93 3.62 9.47
CA PRO A 63 4.58 4.09 9.19
C PRO A 63 3.71 2.97 8.62
N LYS A 64 2.48 2.87 9.12
CA LYS A 64 1.40 2.06 8.53
C LYS A 64 0.53 2.92 7.61
N ASP A 65 -0.43 2.33 6.90
CA ASP A 65 -1.37 3.06 6.04
C ASP A 65 -2.02 4.25 6.76
N ALA A 66 -2.35 4.09 8.04
CA ALA A 66 -2.92 5.14 8.87
C ALA A 66 -1.99 6.35 9.05
N ALA A 67 -0.66 6.15 9.13
CA ALA A 67 0.29 7.27 9.20
C ALA A 67 0.28 8.09 7.91
N TYR A 68 0.22 7.43 6.76
CA TYR A 68 0.12 8.09 5.46
C TYR A 68 -1.22 8.80 5.27
N PHE A 69 -2.33 8.21 5.78
CA PHE A 69 -3.61 8.90 5.80
C PHE A 69 -3.53 10.21 6.58
N TRP A 70 -3.03 10.19 7.83
CA TRP A 70 -2.89 11.40 8.62
C TRP A 70 -1.88 12.37 8.01
N GLY A 71 -0.76 11.87 7.50
CA GLY A 71 0.24 12.65 6.79
C GLY A 71 -0.30 13.35 5.55
N SER A 72 -1.29 12.78 4.88
CA SER A 72 -1.92 13.40 3.71
C SER A 72 -2.92 14.51 4.05
N GLN A 73 -3.31 14.70 5.32
CA GLN A 73 -4.28 15.73 5.72
C GLN A 73 -3.63 17.10 5.93
N GLN A 74 -2.51 17.40 5.29
CA GLN A 74 -1.75 18.64 5.37
C GLN A 74 -1.21 19.03 3.98
N GLU A 75 -0.78 20.31 3.82
CA GLU A 75 -0.35 20.87 2.53
C GLU A 75 1.16 21.16 2.46
N LYS A 76 1.89 21.00 3.57
CA LYS A 76 3.30 21.39 3.64
C LYS A 76 4.21 20.45 2.85
N ASP A 77 4.00 19.15 3.02
CA ASP A 77 4.84 18.12 2.44
C ASP A 77 4.03 17.25 1.49
N GLN A 78 4.60 16.91 0.33
CA GLN A 78 3.98 15.98 -0.60
C GLN A 78 3.95 14.57 -0.03
N VAL A 79 2.77 13.97 0.01
CA VAL A 79 2.53 12.60 0.49
C VAL A 79 1.88 11.79 -0.62
N ILE A 80 2.42 10.59 -0.86
CA ILE A 80 1.79 9.57 -1.70
C ILE A 80 2.19 8.19 -1.17
N HIS A 81 1.20 7.34 -0.94
CA HIS A 81 1.37 5.96 -0.49
C HIS A 81 0.29 5.08 -1.09
N VAL A 82 0.65 3.86 -1.45
CA VAL A 82 -0.25 2.84 -2.01
C VAL A 82 -0.35 1.69 -1.02
N SER A 83 -1.57 1.31 -0.62
CA SER A 83 -1.82 0.27 0.39
C SER A 83 -1.62 -1.17 -0.12
N SER A 84 -0.75 -1.36 -1.10
CA SER A 84 -0.51 -2.64 -1.76
C SER A 84 0.89 -2.66 -2.34
N SER A 85 1.55 -3.81 -2.34
CA SER A 85 2.79 -4.01 -3.10
C SER A 85 2.56 -4.05 -4.60
N MET A 86 1.31 -4.19 -5.04
CA MET A 86 0.88 -4.45 -6.43
C MET A 86 1.41 -5.77 -7.02
N ASP A 87 2.29 -6.48 -6.33
CA ASP A 87 2.71 -7.83 -6.73
C ASP A 87 1.70 -8.85 -6.22
N ILE A 88 1.04 -9.51 -7.15
CA ILE A 88 0.00 -10.50 -6.84
C ILE A 88 0.57 -11.74 -6.14
N GLY A 89 1.87 -12.01 -6.31
CA GLY A 89 2.60 -13.10 -5.65
C GLY A 89 2.71 -12.92 -4.13
N ASP A 90 2.61 -11.69 -3.64
CA ASP A 90 2.65 -11.37 -2.20
C ASP A 90 1.34 -11.73 -1.47
N TYR A 91 0.28 -12.07 -2.20
CA TYR A 91 -1.05 -12.29 -1.63
C TYR A 91 -1.50 -13.74 -1.76
N ASN A 92 -2.07 -14.27 -0.69
CA ASN A 92 -2.60 -15.62 -0.63
C ASN A 92 -3.63 -15.87 -1.74
N GLY A 93 -3.38 -16.90 -2.56
CA GLY A 93 -4.25 -17.27 -3.67
C GLY A 93 -4.35 -16.21 -4.78
N GLY A 94 -3.42 -15.23 -4.81
CA GLY A 94 -3.46 -14.13 -5.75
C GLY A 94 -4.59 -13.12 -5.50
N ILE A 95 -5.19 -13.13 -4.30
CA ILE A 95 -6.27 -12.21 -3.91
C ILE A 95 -5.65 -10.97 -3.28
N ARG A 96 -5.46 -9.92 -4.08
CA ARG A 96 -4.88 -8.66 -3.62
C ARG A 96 -5.86 -7.85 -2.75
N GLY A 97 -7.17 -8.04 -2.91
CA GLY A 97 -8.17 -7.20 -2.27
C GLY A 97 -8.27 -5.80 -2.88
N LYS A 98 -8.81 -4.86 -2.11
CA LYS A 98 -8.93 -3.45 -2.52
C LYS A 98 -7.61 -2.72 -2.33
N VAL A 99 -7.31 -1.80 -3.23
CA VAL A 99 -6.14 -0.92 -3.14
C VAL A 99 -6.61 0.50 -2.91
N TRP A 100 -5.93 1.20 -2.01
CA TRP A 100 -6.20 2.60 -1.70
C TRP A 100 -4.92 3.42 -1.81
N ILE A 101 -5.07 4.66 -2.24
CA ILE A 101 -3.98 5.63 -2.33
C ILE A 101 -4.25 6.72 -1.31
N PHE A 102 -3.26 6.95 -0.45
CA PHE A 102 -3.26 8.01 0.56
C PHE A 102 -2.33 9.12 0.07
N THR A 103 -2.90 10.25 -0.28
CA THR A 103 -2.15 11.35 -0.91
C THR A 103 -2.82 12.70 -0.67
N ASN A 104 -2.03 13.77 -0.68
CA ASN A 104 -2.49 15.15 -0.77
C ASN A 104 -2.25 15.73 -2.18
N ALA A 105 -2.02 14.90 -3.19
CA ALA A 105 -1.97 15.33 -4.58
C ALA A 105 -3.38 15.66 -5.11
N ASP A 106 -3.47 16.59 -6.04
CA ASP A 106 -4.72 16.93 -6.77
C ASP A 106 -5.21 15.74 -7.59
N SER A 107 -4.27 14.96 -8.14
CA SER A 107 -4.52 13.72 -8.87
C SER A 107 -3.31 12.80 -8.87
N VAL A 108 -3.53 11.54 -9.23
CA VAL A 108 -2.49 10.53 -9.35
C VAL A 108 -2.57 9.88 -10.72
N ASP A 109 -1.51 10.02 -11.50
CA ASP A 109 -1.33 9.30 -12.75
C ASP A 109 -0.77 7.91 -12.47
N VAL A 110 -1.44 6.88 -12.95
CA VAL A 110 -1.05 5.49 -12.76
C VAL A 110 -0.49 4.91 -14.04
N TYR A 111 0.71 4.37 -13.95
CA TYR A 111 1.41 3.72 -15.05
C TYR A 111 1.66 2.25 -14.72
N LYS A 112 1.55 1.40 -15.73
CA LYS A 112 1.90 -0.01 -15.71
C LYS A 112 2.91 -0.28 -16.82
N ASN A 113 4.12 -0.74 -16.49
CA ASN A 113 5.19 -0.97 -17.45
C ASN A 113 5.41 0.26 -18.37
N ASN A 114 5.50 1.44 -17.78
CA ASN A 114 5.64 2.74 -18.45
C ASN A 114 4.45 3.17 -19.35
N LYS A 115 3.34 2.43 -19.38
CA LYS A 115 2.11 2.82 -20.06
C LYS A 115 1.13 3.45 -19.07
N LYS A 116 0.62 4.63 -19.37
CA LYS A 116 -0.41 5.27 -18.54
C LYS A 116 -1.72 4.48 -18.62
N ILE A 117 -2.21 4.04 -17.48
CA ILE A 117 -3.44 3.26 -17.35
C ILE A 117 -4.63 4.16 -17.04
N THR A 118 -4.46 5.07 -16.09
CA THR A 118 -5.55 5.94 -15.64
C THR A 118 -5.02 7.15 -14.88
N THR A 119 -5.90 8.13 -14.64
CA THR A 119 -5.69 9.23 -13.69
C THR A 119 -6.77 9.14 -12.63
N LEU A 120 -6.38 9.24 -11.38
CA LEU A 120 -7.24 9.13 -10.20
C LEU A 120 -7.29 10.47 -9.47
N SER A 121 -8.49 10.93 -9.10
CA SER A 121 -8.67 12.18 -8.34
C SER A 121 -9.87 12.15 -7.38
N SER A 122 -10.70 11.11 -7.44
CA SER A 122 -11.96 11.08 -6.70
C SER A 122 -11.84 10.21 -5.46
N SER A 123 -12.27 10.76 -4.33
CA SER A 123 -12.41 10.06 -3.05
C SER A 123 -13.88 9.95 -2.66
N PRO A 124 -14.32 8.85 -2.02
CA PRO A 124 -15.65 8.73 -1.45
C PRO A 124 -15.85 9.56 -0.16
N TYR A 125 -14.78 10.09 0.40
CA TYR A 125 -14.78 10.87 1.65
C TYR A 125 -14.96 12.36 1.36
N SER A 126 -16.19 12.78 1.10
CA SER A 126 -16.52 14.09 0.52
C SER A 126 -16.20 15.31 1.40
N ALA A 127 -16.05 15.14 2.73
CA ALA A 127 -15.69 16.21 3.64
C ALA A 127 -14.18 16.36 3.88
N LEU A 128 -13.38 15.42 3.37
CA LEU A 128 -11.93 15.48 3.43
C LEU A 128 -11.36 16.16 2.19
N SER A 129 -10.43 17.10 2.39
CA SER A 129 -9.67 17.69 1.26
C SER A 129 -8.84 16.63 0.56
N HIS A 130 -8.27 15.70 1.34
CA HIS A 130 -7.40 14.61 0.85
C HIS A 130 -7.90 13.25 1.35
N GLY A 131 -9.11 12.89 0.93
CA GLY A 131 -9.68 11.57 1.25
C GLY A 131 -8.94 10.44 0.51
N PRO A 132 -8.86 9.23 1.10
CA PRO A 132 -8.30 8.07 0.42
C PRO A 132 -8.95 7.81 -0.94
N ILE A 133 -8.15 7.52 -1.95
CA ILE A 133 -8.61 7.30 -3.33
C ILE A 133 -8.61 5.80 -3.62
N PRO A 134 -9.74 5.18 -3.99
CA PRO A 134 -9.78 3.77 -4.35
C PRO A 134 -9.16 3.55 -5.74
N PHE A 135 -8.39 2.47 -5.86
CA PHE A 135 -7.82 2.03 -7.14
C PHE A 135 -8.21 0.58 -7.44
N SER A 136 -8.91 0.36 -8.54
CA SER A 136 -9.36 -0.96 -8.97
C SER A 136 -9.08 -1.28 -10.44
N ASP A 137 -8.92 -0.26 -11.30
CA ASP A 137 -8.70 -0.47 -12.72
C ASP A 137 -7.21 -0.67 -13.04
N THR A 138 -6.76 -1.92 -13.07
CA THR A 138 -5.37 -2.31 -13.36
C THR A 138 -5.10 -2.55 -14.84
N ILE A 139 -6.08 -2.34 -15.71
CA ILE A 139 -6.01 -2.67 -17.14
C ILE A 139 -6.17 -1.43 -18.03
N GLY A 140 -6.96 -0.45 -17.59
CA GLY A 140 -7.21 0.77 -18.37
C GLY A 140 -7.86 0.47 -19.70
N ASN A 141 -7.26 0.97 -20.78
CA ASN A 141 -7.72 0.79 -22.16
C ASN A 141 -6.94 -0.29 -22.93
N LEU A 142 -6.10 -1.08 -22.28
CA LEU A 142 -5.23 -2.07 -22.92
C LEU A 142 -6.01 -3.12 -23.72
N LEU A 143 -7.20 -3.52 -23.27
CA LEU A 143 -8.04 -4.46 -24.00
C LEU A 143 -8.57 -3.88 -25.33
N GLU A 144 -8.77 -2.56 -25.40
CA GLU A 144 -9.15 -1.89 -26.64
C GLU A 144 -7.94 -1.70 -27.56
N THR A 145 -6.81 -1.26 -27.01
CA THR A 145 -5.64 -0.89 -27.80
C THR A 145 -4.78 -2.08 -28.24
N GLU A 146 -4.68 -3.14 -27.44
CA GLU A 146 -3.84 -4.29 -27.74
C GLU A 146 -4.62 -5.50 -28.27
N GLU A 147 -5.87 -5.73 -27.80
CA GLU A 147 -6.71 -6.83 -28.27
C GLU A 147 -7.70 -6.39 -29.35
N GLY A 148 -7.84 -5.09 -29.62
CA GLY A 148 -8.78 -4.54 -30.59
C GLY A 148 -10.24 -4.78 -30.21
N PHE A 149 -10.55 -4.97 -28.93
CA PHE A 149 -11.92 -5.23 -28.48
C PHE A 149 -12.76 -3.95 -28.55
N PRO A 150 -14.02 -4.05 -29.01
CA PRO A 150 -14.97 -2.95 -28.88
C PRO A 150 -15.10 -2.56 -27.41
N LYS A 151 -15.22 -1.26 -27.12
CA LYS A 151 -15.25 -0.68 -25.76
C LYS A 151 -16.18 -1.45 -24.82
N LYS A 152 -17.42 -1.73 -25.23
CA LYS A 152 -18.39 -2.45 -24.40
C LYS A 152 -17.92 -3.86 -24.00
N LYS A 153 -17.24 -4.57 -24.90
CA LYS A 153 -16.64 -5.87 -24.62
C LYS A 153 -15.46 -5.72 -23.66
N ALA A 154 -14.58 -4.76 -23.94
CA ALA A 154 -13.40 -4.47 -23.13
C ALA A 154 -13.79 -4.11 -21.68
N ASP A 155 -14.76 -3.24 -21.48
CA ASP A 155 -15.22 -2.81 -20.16
C ASP A 155 -15.74 -3.98 -19.31
N ILE A 156 -16.57 -4.87 -19.90
CA ILE A 156 -17.13 -6.01 -19.17
C ILE A 156 -16.03 -7.02 -18.78
N ILE A 157 -15.08 -7.29 -19.69
CA ILE A 157 -13.94 -8.17 -19.41
C ILE A 157 -13.07 -7.56 -18.32
N LYS A 158 -12.69 -6.29 -18.47
CA LYS A 158 -11.88 -5.55 -17.51
C LYS A 158 -12.45 -5.59 -16.10
N GLU A 159 -13.74 -5.26 -15.95
CA GLU A 159 -14.40 -5.32 -14.65
C GLU A 159 -14.38 -6.74 -14.04
N SER A 160 -14.56 -7.76 -14.86
CA SER A 160 -14.56 -9.15 -14.38
C SER A 160 -13.15 -9.61 -13.97
N LEU A 161 -12.11 -9.22 -14.72
CA LEU A 161 -10.71 -9.53 -14.39
C LEU A 161 -10.26 -8.80 -13.11
N ASN A 162 -10.57 -7.51 -12.99
CA ASN A 162 -10.26 -6.75 -11.78
C ASN A 162 -10.97 -7.31 -10.55
N ALA A 163 -12.24 -7.73 -10.70
CA ALA A 163 -12.99 -8.36 -9.62
C ALA A 163 -12.39 -9.71 -9.21
N ALA A 164 -11.85 -10.49 -10.14
CA ALA A 164 -11.18 -11.75 -9.81
C ALA A 164 -9.96 -11.56 -8.91
N VAL A 165 -9.23 -10.45 -9.06
CA VAL A 165 -8.09 -10.10 -8.20
C VAL A 165 -8.53 -9.55 -6.85
N GLU A 166 -9.64 -8.81 -6.83
CA GLU A 166 -10.17 -8.21 -5.60
C GLU A 166 -10.81 -9.26 -4.68
N TYR A 167 -11.63 -10.17 -5.25
CA TYR A 167 -12.44 -11.12 -4.47
C TYR A 167 -11.93 -12.55 -4.52
N GLY A 168 -11.08 -12.91 -5.50
CA GLY A 168 -10.76 -14.28 -5.85
C GLY A 168 -11.87 -14.96 -6.66
N PHE A 169 -11.50 -15.95 -7.48
CA PHE A 169 -12.46 -16.67 -8.32
C PHE A 169 -13.54 -17.40 -7.52
N GLN A 170 -13.18 -17.95 -6.34
CA GLN A 170 -14.11 -18.71 -5.50
C GLN A 170 -15.18 -17.83 -4.82
N ASN A 171 -14.84 -16.57 -4.56
CA ASN A 171 -15.71 -15.61 -3.86
C ASN A 171 -16.25 -14.52 -4.79
N LEU A 172 -16.20 -14.76 -6.11
CA LEU A 172 -16.60 -13.75 -7.08
C LEU A 172 -18.11 -13.43 -6.95
N PRO A 173 -18.48 -12.15 -6.72
CA PRO A 173 -19.89 -11.77 -6.59
C PRO A 173 -20.72 -12.17 -7.81
N LYS A 174 -21.98 -12.59 -7.59
CA LYS A 174 -22.88 -13.11 -8.63
C LYS A 174 -23.00 -12.21 -9.86
N LYS A 175 -22.96 -10.88 -9.67
CA LYS A 175 -23.00 -9.92 -10.79
C LYS A 175 -21.86 -10.12 -11.80
N TYR A 176 -20.68 -10.51 -11.35
CA TYR A 176 -19.53 -10.77 -12.23
C TYR A 176 -19.61 -12.15 -12.89
N LEU A 177 -20.18 -13.14 -12.20
CA LEU A 177 -20.49 -14.44 -12.82
C LEU A 177 -21.46 -14.29 -13.98
N LEU A 178 -22.50 -13.45 -13.82
CA LEU A 178 -23.44 -13.13 -14.91
C LEU A 178 -22.74 -12.40 -16.08
N LYS A 179 -21.82 -11.47 -15.77
CA LYS A 179 -21.01 -10.80 -16.80
C LYS A 179 -20.13 -11.79 -17.56
N LEU A 180 -19.47 -12.70 -16.87
CA LEU A 180 -18.66 -13.76 -17.51
C LEU A 180 -19.53 -14.66 -18.41
N ALA A 181 -20.68 -15.11 -17.93
CA ALA A 181 -21.63 -15.89 -18.75
C ALA A 181 -22.08 -15.11 -20.00
N TYR A 182 -22.39 -13.82 -19.84
CA TYR A 182 -22.74 -12.95 -20.96
C TYR A 182 -21.60 -12.85 -21.99
N ILE A 183 -20.34 -12.68 -21.53
CA ILE A 183 -19.17 -12.62 -22.41
C ILE A 183 -19.01 -13.93 -23.19
N MET A 184 -19.12 -15.07 -22.52
CA MET A 184 -19.01 -16.39 -23.15
C MET A 184 -20.07 -16.58 -24.25
N ILE A 185 -21.31 -16.24 -23.98
CA ILE A 185 -22.43 -16.43 -24.94
C ILE A 185 -22.36 -15.37 -26.06
N ARG A 186 -22.27 -14.07 -25.70
CA ARG A 186 -22.43 -12.98 -26.67
C ARG A 186 -21.22 -12.81 -27.58
N TYR A 187 -20.03 -13.04 -27.04
CA TYR A 187 -18.77 -12.86 -27.76
C TYR A 187 -18.05 -14.17 -28.08
N LYS A 188 -18.68 -15.30 -27.79
CA LYS A 188 -18.15 -16.65 -28.05
C LYS A 188 -16.74 -16.85 -27.48
N MET A 189 -16.47 -16.25 -26.34
CA MET A 189 -15.19 -16.40 -25.64
C MET A 189 -15.18 -17.69 -24.81
N SER A 190 -14.10 -18.44 -24.93
CA SER A 190 -13.89 -19.63 -24.11
C SER A 190 -13.29 -19.29 -22.74
N PHE A 191 -13.34 -20.23 -21.81
CA PHE A 191 -12.64 -20.09 -20.53
C PHE A 191 -11.12 -19.88 -20.72
N LYS A 192 -10.52 -20.55 -21.73
CA LYS A 192 -9.10 -20.41 -22.08
C LYS A 192 -8.75 -18.97 -22.49
N ASP A 193 -9.66 -18.28 -23.21
CA ASP A 193 -9.45 -16.88 -23.56
C ASP A 193 -9.44 -15.99 -22.31
N GLY A 194 -10.31 -16.29 -21.34
CA GLY A 194 -10.34 -15.61 -20.06
C GLY A 194 -9.04 -15.78 -19.27
N VAL A 195 -8.53 -17.02 -19.17
CA VAL A 195 -7.24 -17.32 -18.52
C VAL A 195 -6.10 -16.59 -19.22
N ARG A 196 -6.01 -16.65 -20.55
CA ARG A 196 -4.99 -15.93 -21.33
C ARG A 196 -4.99 -14.43 -21.05
N LEU A 197 -6.18 -13.82 -21.01
CA LEU A 197 -6.29 -12.38 -20.72
C LEU A 197 -5.92 -12.06 -19.26
N PHE A 198 -6.28 -12.93 -18.33
CA PHE A 198 -5.89 -12.80 -16.93
C PHE A 198 -4.36 -12.85 -16.79
N GLU A 199 -3.72 -13.86 -17.37
CA GLU A 199 -2.26 -14.02 -17.35
C GLU A 199 -1.55 -12.84 -18.01
N LYS A 200 -2.09 -12.32 -19.12
CA LYS A 200 -1.47 -11.21 -19.86
C LYS A 200 -1.62 -9.85 -19.15
N TYR A 201 -2.78 -9.58 -18.53
CA TYR A 201 -3.10 -8.23 -18.04
C TYR A 201 -3.17 -8.11 -16.53
N VAL A 202 -3.23 -9.21 -15.80
CA VAL A 202 -3.46 -9.20 -14.35
C VAL A 202 -2.42 -9.98 -13.57
N SER A 203 -2.02 -11.15 -14.02
CA SER A 203 -1.14 -12.06 -13.29
C SER A 203 0.03 -12.48 -14.13
N GLY A 204 1.22 -12.21 -13.63
CA GLY A 204 2.48 -12.65 -14.22
C GLY A 204 3.01 -13.97 -13.68
N TRP A 205 2.17 -14.98 -13.41
CA TRP A 205 2.64 -16.30 -12.94
C TRP A 205 3.72 -16.87 -13.87
N GLY A 206 4.97 -16.86 -13.39
CA GLY A 206 6.14 -17.28 -14.18
C GLY A 206 6.57 -16.30 -15.29
N GLY A 207 5.99 -15.12 -15.37
CA GLY A 207 6.34 -14.05 -16.29
C GLY A 207 7.32 -13.01 -15.69
N LYS A 208 7.61 -11.97 -16.46
CA LYS A 208 8.32 -10.79 -15.93
C LYS A 208 7.42 -10.08 -14.92
N GLY A 209 7.99 -9.70 -13.78
CA GLY A 209 7.31 -8.84 -12.81
C GLY A 209 6.81 -7.56 -13.48
N GLU A 210 5.65 -7.10 -13.05
CA GLU A 210 5.08 -5.84 -13.52
C GLU A 210 5.61 -4.69 -12.69
N GLU A 211 5.89 -3.57 -13.36
CA GLU A 211 6.24 -2.32 -12.69
C GLU A 211 5.03 -1.40 -12.69
N TRP A 212 4.70 -0.88 -11.51
CA TRP A 212 3.66 0.11 -11.29
C TRP A 212 4.28 1.40 -10.81
N LYS A 213 3.93 2.52 -11.46
CA LYS A 213 4.31 3.85 -10.99
C LYS A 213 3.06 4.67 -10.72
N PHE A 214 2.98 5.22 -9.52
CA PHE A 214 1.95 6.15 -9.08
C PHE A 214 2.57 7.54 -8.98
N GLN A 215 2.27 8.41 -9.93
CA GLN A 215 2.83 9.75 -10.03
C GLN A 215 1.84 10.77 -9.49
N GLY A 216 2.15 11.39 -8.37
CA GLY A 216 1.33 12.48 -7.82
C GLY A 216 1.49 13.76 -8.63
N ILE A 217 0.38 14.47 -8.80
CA ILE A 217 0.29 15.76 -9.49
C ILE A 217 -0.18 16.80 -8.48
N TRP A 218 0.61 17.84 -8.27
CA TRP A 218 0.29 18.99 -7.40
C TRP A 218 0.35 20.27 -8.23
N ASN A 219 -0.72 21.05 -8.24
CA ASN A 219 -0.80 22.30 -9.02
C ASN A 219 -0.41 22.11 -10.50
N ASN A 220 -0.92 21.04 -11.11
CA ASN A 220 -0.61 20.63 -12.50
C ASN A 220 0.87 20.32 -12.77
N LYS A 221 1.66 20.01 -11.75
CA LYS A 221 3.07 19.62 -11.88
C LYS A 221 3.30 18.25 -11.25
N GLU A 222 4.14 17.47 -11.87
CA GLU A 222 4.61 16.22 -11.31
C GLU A 222 5.42 16.49 -10.03
N GLY A 223 5.14 15.71 -8.99
CA GLY A 223 5.85 15.75 -7.72
C GLY A 223 6.34 14.36 -7.33
N LYS A 224 6.17 13.98 -6.06
CA LYS A 224 6.55 12.65 -5.56
C LYS A 224 5.84 11.53 -6.33
N SER A 225 6.52 10.40 -6.45
CA SER A 225 5.96 9.18 -7.01
C SER A 225 6.35 7.97 -6.17
N VAL A 226 5.56 6.89 -6.28
CA VAL A 226 5.86 5.58 -5.73
C VAL A 226 5.97 4.61 -6.90
N THR A 227 7.07 3.87 -6.95
CA THR A 227 7.27 2.78 -7.93
C THR A 227 7.25 1.46 -7.18
N LEU A 228 6.42 0.53 -7.63
CA LEU A 228 6.23 -0.79 -7.04
C LEU A 228 6.52 -1.83 -8.12
N SER A 229 7.41 -2.76 -7.82
CA SER A 229 7.77 -3.86 -8.72
C SER A 229 8.11 -5.10 -7.91
N HIS A 230 8.18 -6.24 -8.58
CA HIS A 230 8.77 -7.43 -7.95
C HIS A 230 10.22 -7.12 -7.56
N SER A 231 10.50 -7.22 -6.26
CA SER A 231 11.83 -6.90 -5.72
C SER A 231 12.87 -7.91 -6.19
N SER A 232 13.95 -7.41 -6.76
CA SER A 232 15.09 -8.22 -7.23
C SER A 232 16.40 -7.90 -6.52
N LYS A 233 16.48 -6.73 -5.89
CA LYS A 233 17.69 -6.27 -5.19
C LYS A 233 17.30 -5.61 -3.89
N LEU A 234 18.00 -6.01 -2.83
CA LEU A 234 17.79 -5.47 -1.49
C LEU A 234 19.02 -4.67 -1.07
N HIS A 235 18.78 -3.61 -0.29
CA HIS A 235 19.83 -2.85 0.35
C HIS A 235 19.43 -2.41 1.75
N LEU A 236 20.41 -2.06 2.58
CA LEU A 236 20.17 -1.54 3.93
C LEU A 236 20.09 -0.01 3.88
N GLU A 237 19.06 0.54 4.50
CA GLU A 237 19.01 1.94 4.90
C GLU A 237 19.28 2.05 6.40
N ILE A 238 20.22 2.92 6.77
CA ILE A 238 20.57 3.20 8.17
C ILE A 238 20.21 4.65 8.48
N GLN A 239 19.26 4.85 9.38
CA GLN A 239 18.84 6.16 9.88
C GLN A 239 19.27 6.31 11.34
N ARG A 240 19.74 7.48 11.71
CA ARG A 240 20.14 7.83 13.09
C ARG A 240 19.51 9.15 13.51
N ASP A 241 19.16 9.27 14.77
CA ASP A 241 18.52 10.50 15.28
C ASP A 241 19.53 11.62 15.45
N THR A 242 20.78 11.30 15.86
CA THR A 242 21.89 12.26 15.92
C THR A 242 23.19 11.64 15.41
N THR A 243 24.09 12.49 14.95
CA THR A 243 25.44 12.11 14.49
C THR A 243 26.52 12.39 15.53
N THR A 244 26.17 13.10 16.61
CA THR A 244 27.11 13.52 17.63
C THR A 244 26.52 13.21 18.99
N LEU A 245 27.28 12.54 19.82
CA LEU A 245 26.98 12.27 21.21
C LEU A 245 27.89 13.10 22.10
N PHE A 246 27.34 13.65 23.18
CA PHE A 246 28.09 14.46 24.15
C PHE A 246 28.09 13.78 25.52
N GLU A 247 29.22 13.30 25.95
CA GLU A 247 29.38 12.78 27.29
C GLU A 247 29.67 13.95 28.25
N GLY A 248 28.69 14.28 29.10
CA GLY A 248 28.75 15.32 30.11
C GLY A 248 28.75 14.74 31.52
N ASN A 249 27.74 15.10 32.32
CA ASN A 249 27.50 14.52 33.64
C ASN A 249 26.79 13.15 33.62
N GLY A 250 26.62 12.55 32.48
CA GLY A 250 26.02 11.27 32.22
C GLY A 250 26.34 10.81 30.79
N TYR A 251 25.84 9.63 30.42
CA TYR A 251 25.93 9.12 29.04
C TYR A 251 24.87 9.78 28.14
N ASP A 252 25.18 9.85 26.86
CA ASP A 252 24.26 10.26 25.80
C ASP A 252 23.99 9.07 24.87
N GLU A 253 22.84 9.05 24.22
CA GLU A 253 22.44 7.93 23.36
C GLU A 253 21.82 8.40 22.04
N THR A 254 21.89 7.58 21.02
CA THR A 254 21.18 7.77 19.74
C THR A 254 20.49 6.49 19.33
N LEU A 255 19.30 6.64 18.76
CA LEU A 255 18.58 5.54 18.14
C LEU A 255 19.04 5.37 16.69
N ILE A 256 19.40 4.13 16.35
CA ILE A 256 19.71 3.71 14.99
C ILE A 256 18.59 2.83 14.49
N ARG A 257 17.96 3.21 13.38
CA ARG A 257 16.96 2.42 12.66
C ARG A 257 17.61 1.81 11.43
N ILE A 258 17.45 0.51 11.29
CA ILE A 258 17.94 -0.25 10.13
C ILE A 258 16.73 -0.82 9.41
N LYS A 259 16.66 -0.57 8.10
CA LYS A 259 15.58 -1.07 7.23
C LYS A 259 16.18 -1.82 6.04
N VAL A 260 15.49 -2.85 5.61
CA VAL A 260 15.76 -3.49 4.32
C VAL A 260 14.80 -2.90 3.30
N LEU A 261 15.36 -2.32 2.25
CA LEU A 261 14.62 -1.69 1.17
C LEU A 261 14.87 -2.42 -0.15
N ASP A 262 13.89 -2.36 -1.05
CA ASP A 262 14.03 -2.78 -2.43
C ASP A 262 14.76 -1.72 -3.29
N GLU A 263 14.98 -2.01 -4.56
CA GLU A 263 15.60 -1.11 -5.53
C GLU A 263 14.83 0.21 -5.77
N ASN A 264 13.57 0.26 -5.38
CA ASN A 264 12.69 1.43 -5.48
C ASN A 264 12.58 2.20 -4.16
N ASN A 265 13.36 1.81 -3.14
CA ASN A 265 13.32 2.35 -1.78
C ASN A 265 12.01 2.06 -1.02
N ASN A 266 11.27 1.02 -1.39
CA ASN A 266 10.16 0.53 -0.60
C ASN A 266 10.66 -0.43 0.47
N LEU A 267 9.99 -0.45 1.64
CA LEU A 267 10.28 -1.43 2.67
C LEU A 267 10.04 -2.85 2.11
N ALA A 268 11.01 -3.74 2.32
CA ALA A 268 10.92 -5.16 1.93
C ALA A 268 10.38 -6.00 3.11
N PRO A 269 9.06 -6.14 3.29
CA PRO A 269 8.46 -6.69 4.51
C PRO A 269 8.69 -8.19 4.69
N TYR A 270 9.11 -8.88 3.64
CA TYR A 270 9.41 -10.31 3.66
C TYR A 270 10.90 -10.62 3.72
N ALA A 271 11.76 -9.60 3.84
CA ALA A 271 13.18 -9.81 4.03
C ALA A 271 13.42 -10.46 5.40
N GLN A 272 14.25 -11.49 5.42
CA GLN A 272 14.68 -12.21 6.62
C GLN A 272 16.18 -12.36 6.56
N LEU A 273 16.88 -11.22 6.68
CA LEU A 273 18.33 -11.15 6.55
C LEU A 273 18.98 -10.95 7.93
N PRO A 274 20.00 -11.75 8.29
CA PRO A 274 20.77 -11.50 9.51
C PRO A 274 21.63 -10.25 9.33
N VAL A 275 21.53 -9.32 10.28
CA VAL A 275 22.33 -8.09 10.31
C VAL A 275 23.17 -8.09 11.57
N SER A 276 24.50 -8.01 11.41
CA SER A 276 25.44 -7.88 12.52
C SER A 276 25.82 -6.42 12.72
N ILE A 277 25.74 -5.97 13.96
CA ILE A 277 26.09 -4.61 14.37
C ILE A 277 27.44 -4.67 15.10
N LYS A 278 28.39 -3.86 14.67
CA LYS A 278 29.70 -3.71 15.32
C LYS A 278 29.94 -2.24 15.62
N THR A 279 30.31 -1.96 16.86
CA THR A 279 30.74 -0.64 17.31
C THR A 279 32.25 -0.56 17.43
N SER A 280 32.80 0.63 17.33
CA SER A 280 34.23 0.90 17.55
C SER A 280 34.40 2.29 18.14
N GLY A 281 35.50 2.48 18.91
CA GLY A 281 35.76 3.72 19.62
C GLY A 281 35.07 3.80 20.99
N SER A 282 34.71 5.01 21.39
CA SER A 282 34.15 5.30 22.74
C SER A 282 32.62 5.13 22.78
N ILE A 283 32.04 4.22 21.99
CA ILE A 283 30.61 3.95 21.96
C ILE A 283 30.36 2.47 22.22
N GLU A 284 29.27 2.18 22.88
CA GLU A 284 28.76 0.83 23.13
C GLU A 284 27.41 0.60 22.47
N ASN A 285 27.15 -0.64 22.06
CA ASN A 285 25.85 -1.04 21.58
C ASN A 285 24.95 -1.41 22.79
N ALA A 286 23.93 -0.61 23.04
CA ALA A 286 22.94 -0.89 24.09
C ALA A 286 21.81 -1.85 23.65
N GLY A 287 21.80 -2.25 22.39
CA GLY A 287 20.82 -3.18 21.80
C GLY A 287 21.39 -4.56 21.53
N PHE A 288 20.89 -5.21 20.49
CA PHE A 288 21.34 -6.54 20.07
C PHE A 288 22.48 -6.44 19.04
N ASP A 289 23.48 -7.33 19.16
CA ASP A 289 24.59 -7.40 18.22
C ASP A 289 24.21 -8.12 16.91
N LEU A 290 23.17 -8.93 16.93
CA LEU A 290 22.65 -9.67 15.78
C LEU A 290 21.15 -9.51 15.72
N LEU A 291 20.64 -9.05 14.60
CA LEU A 291 19.23 -8.89 14.31
C LEU A 291 18.84 -9.70 13.07
N THR A 292 17.59 -10.14 12.98
CA THR A 292 16.99 -10.64 11.74
C THR A 292 15.95 -9.63 11.31
N LEU A 293 16.15 -9.06 10.13
CA LEU A 293 15.30 -8.01 9.54
C LEU A 293 14.55 -8.55 8.34
#